data_2d205a9788ce8ccdf12618fdca38a390
#
_entry.id   2d205a9788ce8ccdf12618fdca38a390
#
_cell.length_a   1.000
_cell.length_b   1.000
_cell.length_c   1.000
_cell.angle_alpha   90.00
_cell.angle_beta   90.00
_cell.angle_gamma   90.00
#
_symmetry.space_group_name_H-M   'P 1'
#
loop_
_entity.id
_entity.type
_entity.pdbx_description
1 polymer ?
#
loop_
_entity_poly.entity_id
_entity_poly.type
_entity_poly.pdbx_seq_one_letter_code
_entity_poly.pdbx_strand_id
1 'polypeptide(L)' 'MTFVRKSELARRLGVSRPRISQYVALGLPVRHDGLVELEQACEWIVANVIDQWTDDVSPAFRAAERILSGN' A
#
# COMPACT_ATOMS: atom_id res chain seq x y z
N MET A 1 -10.67 5.93 10.42
CA MET A 1 -9.37 6.25 9.80
C MET A 1 -8.24 5.63 10.58
N THR A 2 -7.34 4.98 9.89
CA THR A 2 -6.21 4.31 10.52
C THR A 2 -4.91 4.82 9.93
N PHE A 3 -4.06 5.37 10.78
CA PHE A 3 -2.75 5.85 10.36
C PHE A 3 -1.68 4.86 10.83
N VAL A 4 -0.80 4.46 9.93
CA VAL A 4 0.26 3.50 10.22
C VAL A 4 1.59 4.03 9.70
N ARG A 5 2.67 3.52 10.28
CA ARG A 5 4.01 3.82 9.76
C ARG A 5 4.25 3.01 8.50
N LYS A 6 5.22 3.46 7.70
CA LYS A 6 5.56 2.73 6.47
C LYS A 6 5.97 1.29 6.77
N SER A 7 6.68 1.05 7.86
CA SER A 7 7.06 -0.31 8.24
C SER A 7 5.85 -1.16 8.58
N GLU A 8 4.87 -0.57 9.25
CA GLU A 8 3.63 -1.27 9.58
C GLU A 8 2.82 -1.56 8.30
N LEU A 9 2.77 -0.59 7.39
CA LEU A 9 2.10 -0.77 6.11
C LEU A 9 2.74 -1.93 5.34
N ALA A 10 4.05 -1.99 5.30
CA ALA A 10 4.75 -3.08 4.62
C ALA A 10 4.36 -4.43 5.21
N ARG A 11 4.30 -4.51 6.53
CA ARG A 11 3.91 -5.75 7.20
C ARG A 11 2.49 -6.15 6.84
N ARG A 12 1.57 -5.19 6.87
CA ARG A 12 0.15 -5.48 6.58
C ARG A 12 -0.06 -5.89 5.13
N LEU A 13 0.73 -5.36 4.23
CA LEU A 13 0.64 -5.69 2.81
C LEU A 13 1.49 -6.89 2.41
N GLY A 14 2.33 -7.39 3.33
CA GLY A 14 3.17 -8.54 3.04
C GLY A 14 4.29 -8.25 2.06
N VAL A 15 4.81 -7.01 2.07
CA VAL A 15 5.89 -6.60 1.18
C VAL A 15 7.06 -6.06 1.99
N SER A 16 8.19 -5.86 1.33
CA SER A 16 9.37 -5.32 1.99
C SER A 16 9.27 -3.80 2.13
N ARG A 17 10.07 -3.25 3.05
CA ARG A 17 10.13 -1.80 3.22
C ARG A 17 10.63 -1.08 1.97
N PRO A 18 11.65 -1.59 1.25
CA PRO A 18 12.02 -0.97 -0.02
C PRO A 18 10.88 -0.92 -1.03
N ARG A 19 9.99 -1.90 -1.03
CA ARG A 19 8.84 -1.88 -1.91
C ARG A 19 7.91 -0.72 -1.58
N ILE A 20 7.68 -0.47 -0.29
CA ILE A 20 6.87 0.67 0.13
C ILE A 20 7.52 1.98 -0.31
N SER A 21 8.85 2.09 -0.21
CA SER A 21 9.56 3.28 -0.69
C SER A 21 9.35 3.49 -2.18
N GLN A 22 9.32 2.42 -2.96
CA GLN A 22 9.02 2.53 -4.39
C GLN A 22 7.61 3.04 -4.64
N TYR A 23 6.64 2.56 -3.86
CA TYR A 23 5.26 3.06 -3.99
C TYR A 23 5.19 4.55 -3.67
N VAL A 24 5.88 4.98 -2.63
CA VAL A 24 5.91 6.41 -2.28
C VAL A 24 6.49 7.23 -3.42
N ALA A 25 7.56 6.74 -4.04
CA ALA A 25 8.17 7.42 -5.18
C ALA A 25 7.22 7.51 -6.37
N LEU A 26 6.30 6.55 -6.50
CA LEU A 26 5.33 6.54 -7.59
C LEU A 26 4.09 7.39 -7.29
N GLY A 27 3.93 7.87 -6.07
CA GLY A 27 2.83 8.75 -5.74
C GLY A 27 1.95 8.31 -4.57
N LEU A 28 2.32 7.25 -3.87
CA LEU A 28 1.55 6.81 -2.71
C LEU A 28 1.46 7.94 -1.68
N PRO A 29 0.25 8.31 -1.23
CA PRO A 29 0.12 9.42 -0.29
C PRO A 29 0.75 9.10 1.06
N VAL A 30 1.61 9.99 1.52
CA VAL A 30 2.25 9.89 2.83
C VAL A 30 2.15 11.25 3.49
N ARG A 31 1.76 11.27 4.76
CA ARG A 31 1.67 12.52 5.51
C ARG A 31 3.07 13.08 5.79
N HIS A 32 3.10 14.37 6.09
CA HIS A 32 4.38 15.04 6.37
C HIS A 32 5.09 14.49 7.60
N ASP A 33 4.36 13.82 8.48
CA ASP A 33 4.95 13.21 9.68
C ASP A 33 5.39 11.76 9.45
N GLY A 34 5.29 11.28 8.20
CA GLY A 34 5.72 9.93 7.85
C GLY A 34 4.65 8.87 8.03
N LEU A 35 3.46 9.24 8.47
CA LEU A 35 2.36 8.28 8.62
C LEU A 35 1.56 8.17 7.32
N VAL A 36 0.97 7.02 7.12
CA VAL A 36 0.17 6.72 5.94
C VAL A 36 -1.23 6.36 6.40
N GLU A 37 -2.25 6.94 5.75
CA GLU A 37 -3.63 6.55 6.02
C GLU A 37 -3.86 5.21 5.33
N LEU A 38 -4.26 4.19 6.09
CA LEU A 38 -4.27 2.81 5.61
C LEU A 38 -5.22 2.61 4.44
N GLU A 39 -6.45 3.08 4.56
CA GLU A 39 -7.44 2.89 3.49
C GLU A 39 -7.03 3.64 2.22
N GLN A 40 -6.54 4.86 2.37
CA GLN A 40 -6.11 5.65 1.24
C GLN A 40 -4.94 4.99 0.52
N ALA A 41 -4.00 4.43 1.28
CA ALA A 41 -2.88 3.70 0.69
C ALA A 41 -3.37 2.47 -0.07
N CYS A 42 -4.32 1.75 0.50
CA CYS A 42 -4.86 0.56 -0.16
C CYS A 42 -5.59 0.92 -1.44
N GLU A 43 -6.37 2.01 -1.44
CA GLU A 43 -7.04 2.48 -2.65
C GLU A 43 -6.04 2.84 -3.73
N TRP A 44 -4.95 3.51 -3.34
CA TRP A 44 -3.91 3.86 -4.30
C TRP A 44 -3.29 2.61 -4.91
N ILE A 45 -3.00 1.60 -4.09
CA ILE A 45 -2.39 0.37 -4.55
C ILE A 45 -3.31 -0.34 -5.55
N VAL A 46 -4.59 -0.45 -5.21
CA VAL A 46 -5.54 -1.11 -6.10
C VAL A 46 -5.65 -0.37 -7.42
N ALA A 47 -5.61 0.96 -7.39
CA ALA A 47 -5.76 1.76 -8.60
C ALA A 47 -4.51 1.79 -9.47
N ASN A 48 -3.32 1.64 -8.87
CA ASN A 48 -2.07 1.91 -9.59
C ASN A 48 -1.17 0.70 -9.78
N VAL A 49 -1.11 -0.19 -8.79
CA VAL A 49 -0.12 -1.27 -8.83
C VAL A 49 -0.46 -2.30 -9.89
N ILE A 50 -1.75 -2.61 -10.05
CA ILE A 50 -2.17 -3.63 -11.02
C ILE A 50 -1.80 -3.25 -12.45
N ASP A 51 -1.80 -1.95 -12.77
CA ASP A 51 -1.50 -1.50 -14.12
C ASP A 51 -0.01 -1.59 -14.45
N GLN A 52 0.84 -1.53 -13.44
CA GLN A 52 2.28 -1.48 -13.64
C GLN A 52 3.00 -2.79 -13.41
N TRP A 53 2.37 -3.71 -12.70
CA TRP A 53 3.02 -4.95 -12.25
C TRP A 53 2.12 -6.12 -12.63
N THR A 54 2.12 -6.43 -13.92
CA THR A 54 1.12 -7.34 -14.50
C THR A 54 1.47 -8.81 -14.41
N ASP A 55 2.70 -9.16 -14.08
CA ASP A 55 3.13 -10.55 -14.17
C ASP A 55 2.49 -11.43 -13.12
N ASP A 56 2.30 -10.90 -11.92
CA ASP A 56 1.64 -11.62 -10.84
C ASP A 56 0.75 -10.65 -10.11
N VAL A 57 -0.35 -11.17 -9.61
CA VAL A 57 -1.17 -10.38 -8.70
C VAL A 57 -0.34 -10.16 -7.45
N SER A 58 0.17 -8.96 -7.29
CA SER A 58 1.04 -8.59 -6.18
C SER A 58 0.40 -8.94 -4.85
N PRO A 59 1.16 -9.48 -3.89
CA PRO A 59 0.63 -9.67 -2.54
C PRO A 59 0.07 -8.39 -1.95
N ALA A 60 0.68 -7.24 -2.30
CA ALA A 60 0.18 -5.94 -1.84
C ALA A 60 -1.21 -5.67 -2.38
N PHE A 61 -1.46 -5.99 -3.65
CA PHE A 61 -2.78 -5.78 -4.26
C PHE A 61 -3.84 -6.60 -3.53
N ARG A 62 -3.57 -7.88 -3.29
CA ARG A 62 -4.54 -8.76 -2.62
C ARG A 62 -4.79 -8.31 -1.19
N ALA A 63 -3.75 -7.93 -0.47
CA ALA A 63 -3.89 -7.45 0.89
C ALA A 63 -4.68 -6.14 0.92
N ALA A 64 -4.42 -5.24 -0.03
CA ALA A 64 -5.14 -3.97 -0.10
C ALA A 64 -6.63 -4.21 -0.35
N GLU A 65 -6.97 -5.12 -1.27
CA GLU A 65 -8.37 -5.45 -1.51
C GLU A 65 -9.05 -6.00 -0.25
N ARG A 66 -8.35 -6.87 0.47
CA ARG A 66 -8.89 -7.45 1.69
C ARG A 66 -9.15 -6.39 2.74
N ILE A 67 -8.21 -5.47 2.90
CA ILE A 67 -8.35 -4.39 3.87
C ILE A 67 -9.53 -3.50 3.50
N LEU A 68 -9.67 -3.17 2.22
CA LEU A 68 -10.76 -2.30 1.78
C LEU A 68 -12.11 -2.97 1.91
N SER A 69 -12.16 -4.29 1.80
CA SER A 69 -13.43 -5.02 1.94
C SER A 69 -13.83 -5.22 3.41
N GLY A 70 -12.97 -4.85 4.34
CA GLY A 70 -13.30 -4.94 5.75
C GLY A 70 -13.05 -6.29 6.39
N ASN A 71 -12.31 -7.15 5.73
CA ASN A 71 -12.01 -8.49 6.26
C ASN A 71 -10.59 -8.58 6.74
#